data_e6d09948cfa668c81794a39ec508190c
#
_entry.id   e6d09948cfa668c81794a39ec508190c
#
_cell.length_a   1.000
_cell.length_b   1.000
_cell.length_c   1.000
_cell.angle_alpha   90.00
_cell.angle_beta   90.00
_cell.angle_gamma   90.00
#
_symmetry.space_group_name_H-M   'P 1'
#
loop_
_entity.id
_entity.type
_entity.pdbx_description
1 polymer ?
#
loop_
_entity_poly.entity_id
_entity_poly.type
_entity_poly.pdbx_seq_one_letter_code
_entity_poly.pdbx_strand_id
1 'polypeptide(L)'
;MALEWMPRDNEPKDHSLHRNPYWSNEAPGVMFEKKPLTDPDGKVVEGLYVAWITLNNPRQFNSYTTDMVKGVIAGFENASLDRSVIAVVFTAVGPYAFCTGGNTKEYSEYYSRRCD
;
A
#
# COMPACT_ATOMS: atom_id res chain seq x y z
N MET A 1 -2.51 -31.42 -10.44
CA MET A 1 -2.95 -30.73 -11.69
C MET A 1 -3.37 -29.32 -11.34
N ALA A 2 -2.71 -28.35 -11.93
CA ALA A 2 -3.07 -26.96 -11.71
C ALA A 2 -4.35 -26.62 -12.47
N LEU A 3 -5.30 -25.97 -11.79
CA LEU A 3 -6.48 -25.42 -12.45
C LEU A 3 -6.07 -24.14 -13.19
N GLU A 4 -6.71 -23.85 -14.33
CA GLU A 4 -6.36 -22.68 -15.15
C GLU A 4 -6.45 -21.35 -14.40
N TRP A 5 -7.36 -21.26 -13.43
CA TRP A 5 -7.55 -20.06 -12.62
C TRP A 5 -6.57 -19.96 -11.43
N MET A 6 -5.79 -21.01 -11.16
CA MET A 6 -4.78 -20.96 -10.10
C MET A 6 -3.56 -20.16 -10.59
N PRO A 7 -2.92 -19.40 -9.70
CA PRO A 7 -1.67 -18.76 -10.06
C PRO A 7 -0.65 -19.80 -10.49
N ARG A 8 0.02 -19.52 -11.60
CA ARG A 8 1.04 -20.43 -12.15
C ARG A 8 2.43 -20.22 -11.58
N ASP A 9 2.55 -19.24 -10.70
CA ASP A 9 3.80 -18.98 -10.01
C ASP A 9 4.13 -20.18 -9.12
N ASN A 10 5.30 -20.72 -9.30
CA ASN A 10 5.74 -21.88 -8.52
C ASN A 10 6.01 -21.52 -7.06
N GLU A 11 6.13 -20.24 -6.76
CA GLU A 11 6.35 -19.77 -5.41
C GLU A 11 5.06 -19.23 -4.81
N PRO A 12 4.64 -19.77 -3.65
CA PRO A 12 3.48 -19.23 -2.96
C PRO A 12 3.76 -17.81 -2.50
N LYS A 13 2.77 -16.95 -2.65
CA LYS A 13 2.85 -15.58 -2.18
C LYS A 13 2.99 -15.55 -0.66
N ASP A 14 3.94 -14.76 -0.16
CA ASP A 14 4.13 -14.59 1.26
C ASP A 14 3.09 -13.61 1.83
N HIS A 15 2.12 -14.15 2.56
CA HIS A 15 1.08 -13.37 3.22
C HIS A 15 1.46 -12.96 4.66
N SER A 16 2.69 -13.25 5.11
CA SER A 16 3.13 -12.86 6.43
C SER A 16 3.40 -11.36 6.52
N LEU A 17 2.65 -10.66 7.34
CA LEU A 17 2.85 -9.23 7.55
C LEU A 17 4.10 -8.90 8.39
N HIS A 18 4.72 -9.92 9.00
CA HIS A 18 5.96 -9.74 9.75
C HIS A 18 7.19 -9.62 8.85
N ARG A 19 7.09 -10.06 7.62
CA ARG A 19 8.15 -9.95 6.62
C ARG A 19 7.77 -8.88 5.62
N ASN A 20 8.32 -7.72 5.77
CA ASN A 20 8.02 -6.59 4.89
C ASN A 20 9.25 -6.22 4.06
N PRO A 21 9.24 -6.49 2.73
CA PRO A 21 10.34 -6.10 1.85
C PRO A 21 10.32 -4.62 1.45
N TYR A 22 9.31 -3.86 1.85
CA TYR A 22 9.07 -2.51 1.34
C TYR A 22 9.44 -1.40 2.34
N TRP A 23 10.55 -1.57 3.07
CA TRP A 23 10.94 -0.61 4.12
C TRP A 23 11.17 0.82 3.65
N SER A 24 11.62 1.00 2.42
CA SER A 24 11.98 2.33 1.91
C SER A 24 11.48 2.61 0.51
N ASN A 25 10.81 1.66 -0.12
CA ASN A 25 10.44 1.74 -1.53
C ASN A 25 8.94 1.56 -1.74
N GLU A 26 8.53 1.92 -2.92
CA GLU A 26 7.17 1.72 -3.37
C GLU A 26 6.81 0.23 -3.41
N ALA A 27 5.65 -0.09 -2.87
CA ALA A 27 5.05 -1.41 -2.98
C ALA A 27 4.05 -1.46 -4.14
N PRO A 28 3.79 -2.66 -4.74
CA PRO A 28 2.72 -2.76 -5.73
C PRO A 28 1.38 -2.26 -5.19
N GLY A 29 0.78 -1.32 -5.89
CA GLY A 29 -0.52 -0.75 -5.53
C GLY A 29 -0.50 0.32 -4.44
N VAL A 30 0.68 0.76 -4.02
CA VAL A 30 0.82 1.86 -3.04
C VAL A 30 1.87 2.84 -3.54
N MET A 31 1.55 4.12 -3.45
CA MET A 31 2.48 5.20 -3.78
C MET A 31 2.87 5.96 -2.53
N PHE A 32 4.14 6.35 -2.46
CA PHE A 32 4.67 7.13 -1.35
C PHE A 32 5.22 8.45 -1.86
N GLU A 33 4.88 9.52 -1.17
CA GLU A 33 5.38 10.83 -1.52
C GLU A 33 5.63 11.65 -0.26
N LYS A 34 6.76 12.35 -0.24
CA LYS A 34 7.10 13.26 0.86
C LYS A 34 7.01 14.67 0.32
N LYS A 35 5.94 15.38 0.70
CA LYS A 35 5.68 16.74 0.23
C LYS A 35 6.10 17.77 1.26
N PRO A 36 6.72 18.88 0.85
CA PRO A 36 7.04 19.98 1.77
C PRO A 36 5.78 20.52 2.44
N LEU A 37 5.88 20.81 3.73
CA LEU A 37 4.81 21.50 4.45
C LEU A 37 4.71 22.95 3.96
N THR A 38 3.50 23.40 3.71
CA THR A 38 3.24 24.79 3.37
C THR A 38 2.42 25.47 4.48
N ASP A 39 2.70 26.74 4.74
CA ASP A 39 1.90 27.53 5.68
C ASP A 39 0.59 27.97 5.01
N PRO A 40 -0.34 28.62 5.77
CA PRO A 40 -1.60 29.11 5.20
C PRO A 40 -1.42 30.12 4.06
N ASP A 41 -0.28 30.80 4.00
CA ASP A 41 0.05 31.77 2.95
C ASP A 41 0.67 31.10 1.71
N GLY A 42 0.86 29.78 1.75
CA GLY A 42 1.43 29.02 0.65
C GLY A 42 2.95 28.96 0.63
N LYS A 43 3.62 29.47 1.64
CA LYS A 43 5.09 29.40 1.75
C LYS A 43 5.53 28.04 2.30
N VAL A 44 6.60 27.52 1.73
CA VAL A 44 7.21 26.29 2.20
C VAL A 44 7.84 26.50 3.58
N VAL A 45 7.50 25.65 4.52
CA VAL A 45 8.16 25.60 5.83
C VAL A 45 9.36 24.69 5.71
N GLU A 46 10.55 25.27 5.73
CA GLU A 46 11.79 24.55 5.52
C GLU A 46 12.01 23.46 6.59
N GLY A 47 12.42 22.28 6.14
CA GLY A 47 12.74 21.17 7.01
C GLY A 47 11.56 20.36 7.53
N LEU A 48 10.32 20.73 7.19
CA LEU A 48 9.12 19.99 7.59
C LEU A 48 8.37 19.45 6.37
N TYR A 49 7.84 18.24 6.53
CA TYR A 49 7.19 17.50 5.44
C TYR A 49 5.92 16.81 5.89
N VAL A 50 5.09 16.51 4.90
CA VAL A 50 3.92 15.65 5.05
C VAL A 50 4.15 14.41 4.20
N ALA A 51 4.01 13.24 4.78
CA ALA A 51 4.09 11.98 4.04
C ALA A 51 2.73 11.64 3.45
N TRP A 52 2.69 11.33 2.18
CA TRP A 52 1.49 10.90 1.48
C TRP A 52 1.59 9.42 1.15
N ILE A 53 0.64 8.66 1.64
CA ILE A 53 0.50 7.22 1.35
C ILE A 53 -0.77 7.09 0.55
N THR A 54 -0.66 6.66 -0.71
CA THR A 54 -1.78 6.63 -1.64
C THR A 54 -2.01 5.21 -2.15
N LEU A 55 -3.22 4.71 -1.93
CA LEU A 55 -3.64 3.44 -2.52
C LEU A 55 -3.85 3.63 -4.02
N ASN A 56 -3.26 2.76 -4.82
CA ASN A 56 -3.28 2.84 -6.27
C ASN A 56 -3.70 1.52 -6.90
N ASN A 57 -4.97 1.19 -6.74
CA ASN A 57 -5.60 0.04 -7.40
C ASN A 57 -7.00 0.43 -7.89
N PRO A 58 -7.13 1.50 -8.69
CA PRO A 58 -8.43 2.05 -9.05
C PRO A 58 -9.29 1.10 -9.88
N ARG A 59 -8.69 0.18 -10.63
CA ARG A 59 -9.43 -0.81 -11.42
C ARG A 59 -10.26 -1.77 -10.57
N GLN A 60 -9.86 -1.95 -9.30
CA GLN A 60 -10.55 -2.81 -8.34
C GLN A 60 -11.05 -1.99 -7.14
N PHE A 61 -11.36 -0.72 -7.36
CA PHE A 61 -11.89 0.22 -6.35
C PHE A 61 -11.01 0.32 -5.12
N ASN A 62 -9.68 0.25 -5.33
CA ASN A 62 -8.66 0.31 -4.28
C ASN A 62 -8.81 -0.78 -3.21
N SER A 63 -9.37 -1.93 -3.59
CA SER A 63 -9.33 -3.10 -2.72
C SER A 63 -7.88 -3.49 -2.43
N TYR A 64 -7.59 -3.82 -1.17
CA TYR A 64 -6.21 -4.05 -0.77
C TYR A 64 -5.79 -5.50 -0.98
N THR A 65 -4.60 -5.67 -1.56
CA THR A 65 -3.88 -6.92 -1.62
C THR A 65 -2.91 -7.02 -0.43
N THR A 66 -2.32 -8.19 -0.22
CA THR A 66 -1.29 -8.36 0.81
C THR A 66 -0.11 -7.42 0.59
N ASP A 67 0.33 -7.24 -0.66
CA ASP A 67 1.42 -6.31 -0.97
C ASP A 67 1.05 -4.87 -0.64
N MET A 68 -0.19 -4.47 -0.88
CA MET A 68 -0.66 -3.14 -0.51
C MET A 68 -0.64 -2.95 1.00
N VAL A 69 -1.07 -3.94 1.78
CA VAL A 69 -1.02 -3.89 3.25
C VAL A 69 0.43 -3.74 3.72
N LYS A 70 1.34 -4.55 3.20
CA LYS A 70 2.77 -4.44 3.52
C LYS A 70 3.32 -3.07 3.16
N GLY A 71 2.92 -2.52 2.02
CA GLY A 71 3.33 -1.18 1.59
C GLY A 71 2.83 -0.09 2.51
N VAL A 72 1.57 -0.15 2.92
CA VAL A 72 1.00 0.80 3.88
C VAL A 72 1.73 0.74 5.22
N ILE A 73 1.97 -0.46 5.74
CA ILE A 73 2.74 -0.64 6.97
C ILE A 73 4.13 0.00 6.85
N ALA A 74 4.83 -0.29 5.76
CA ALA A 74 6.16 0.30 5.51
C ALA A 74 6.10 1.82 5.43
N GLY A 75 5.09 2.36 4.76
CA GLY A 75 4.91 3.81 4.63
C GLY A 75 4.71 4.50 5.97
N PHE A 76 3.84 3.95 6.82
CA PHE A 76 3.63 4.50 8.16
C PHE A 76 4.86 4.36 9.05
N GLU A 77 5.55 3.23 9.00
CA GLU A 77 6.79 3.03 9.77
C GLU A 77 7.88 4.01 9.34
N ASN A 78 8.09 4.17 8.03
CA ASN A 78 9.08 5.12 7.52
C ASN A 78 8.73 6.56 7.91
N ALA A 79 7.46 6.92 7.81
CA ALA A 79 7.01 8.25 8.22
C ALA A 79 7.23 8.49 9.72
N SER A 80 6.95 7.50 10.55
CA SER A 80 7.11 7.65 12.01
C SER A 80 8.58 7.71 12.44
N LEU A 81 9.49 7.13 11.68
CA LEU A 81 10.93 7.20 11.94
C LEU A 81 11.59 8.47 11.40
N ASP A 82 10.95 9.16 10.48
CA ASP A 82 11.46 10.38 9.88
C ASP A 82 11.05 11.59 10.72
N ARG A 83 12.01 12.20 11.40
CA ARG A 83 11.76 13.34 12.27
C ARG A 83 11.33 14.61 11.55
N SER A 84 11.54 14.69 10.23
CA SER A 84 11.09 15.82 9.42
C SER A 84 9.62 15.71 9.00
N VAL A 85 9.01 14.53 9.13
CA VAL A 85 7.60 14.29 8.81
C VAL A 85 6.74 14.58 10.03
N ILE A 86 5.82 15.52 9.89
CA ILE A 86 4.94 15.94 10.98
C ILE A 86 3.53 15.37 10.88
N ALA A 87 3.14 14.89 9.72
CA ALA A 87 1.80 14.34 9.48
C ALA A 87 1.84 13.34 8.33
N VAL A 88 0.86 12.45 8.31
CA VAL A 88 0.65 11.50 7.22
C VAL A 88 -0.74 11.75 6.64
N VAL A 89 -0.82 11.85 5.32
CA VAL A 89 -2.08 11.81 4.57
C VAL A 89 -2.22 10.44 3.95
N PHE A 90 -3.27 9.73 4.33
CA PHE A 90 -3.59 8.43 3.76
C PHE A 90 -4.79 8.58 2.83
N THR A 91 -4.58 8.35 1.55
CA THR A 91 -5.58 8.61 0.52
C THR A 91 -5.53 7.53 -0.57
N ALA A 92 -6.28 7.72 -1.63
CA ALA A 92 -6.38 6.76 -2.72
C ALA A 92 -6.60 7.47 -4.06
N VAL A 93 -6.21 6.78 -5.12
CA VAL A 93 -6.36 7.27 -6.50
C VAL A 93 -7.79 7.00 -6.98
N GLY A 94 -8.29 7.92 -7.79
CA GLY A 94 -9.57 7.78 -8.50
C GLY A 94 -10.76 8.35 -7.74
N PRO A 95 -11.87 8.56 -8.47
CA PRO A 95 -13.03 9.27 -7.93
C PRO A 95 -14.07 8.37 -7.26
N TYR A 96 -13.89 7.04 -7.31
CA TYR A 96 -14.97 6.12 -6.95
C TYR A 96 -14.94 5.63 -5.52
N ALA A 97 -13.76 5.30 -5.01
CA ALA A 97 -13.66 4.75 -3.66
C ALA A 97 -12.27 4.98 -3.07
N PHE A 98 -12.23 5.21 -1.77
CA PHE A 98 -10.98 5.19 -1.02
C PHE A 98 -10.43 3.76 -0.95
N CYS A 99 -11.25 2.82 -0.46
CA CYS A 99 -10.92 1.40 -0.35
C CYS A 99 -12.21 0.61 -0.13
N THR A 100 -12.38 -0.47 -0.87
CA THR A 100 -13.59 -1.32 -0.73
C THR A 100 -13.38 -2.57 0.11
N GLY A 101 -12.20 -2.71 0.71
CA GLY A 101 -11.88 -3.85 1.55
C GLY A 101 -10.86 -4.78 0.92
N GLY A 102 -10.80 -6.03 1.38
CA GLY A 102 -9.87 -7.02 0.87
C GLY A 102 -10.11 -7.38 -0.59
N ASN A 103 -9.03 -7.65 -1.32
CA ASN A 103 -9.12 -8.00 -2.72
C ASN A 103 -9.66 -9.43 -2.88
N THR A 104 -10.84 -9.58 -3.46
CA THR A 104 -11.50 -10.88 -3.60
C THR A 104 -10.73 -11.84 -4.50
N LYS A 105 -10.05 -11.33 -5.50
CA LYS A 105 -9.23 -12.15 -6.38
C LYS A 105 -8.06 -12.77 -5.61
N GLU A 106 -7.39 -11.99 -4.78
CA GLU A 106 -6.30 -12.48 -3.94
C GLU A 106 -6.80 -13.49 -2.90
N TYR A 107 -7.95 -13.24 -2.27
CA TYR A 107 -8.57 -14.19 -1.37
C TYR A 107 -8.85 -15.53 -2.06
N SER A 108 -9.39 -15.50 -3.26
CA SER A 108 -9.65 -16.69 -4.04
C SER A 108 -8.36 -17.48 -4.27
N GLU A 109 -7.29 -16.83 -4.67
CA GLU A 109 -5.98 -17.45 -4.85
C GLU A 109 -5.43 -18.05 -3.57
N TYR A 110 -5.53 -17.32 -2.47
CA TYR A 110 -5.06 -17.76 -1.16
C TYR A 110 -5.79 -19.01 -0.69
N TYR A 111 -7.12 -19.00 -0.70
CA TYR A 111 -7.91 -20.13 -0.24
C TYR A 111 -7.81 -21.34 -1.16
N SER A 112 -7.64 -21.13 -2.45
CA SER A 112 -7.42 -22.22 -3.40
C SER A 112 -6.15 -22.99 -3.09
N ARG A 113 -5.12 -22.33 -2.62
CA ARG A 113 -3.85 -22.97 -2.26
C ARG A 113 -3.91 -23.68 -0.93
N ARG A 114 -4.84 -23.32 -0.06
CA ARG A 114 -4.97 -23.88 1.30
C ARG A 114 -6.01 -24.97 1.43
N CYS A 115 -6.84 -25.15 0.45
CA CYS A 115 -7.93 -26.14 0.47
C CYS A 115 -7.49 -27.52 -0.07
N ASP A 116 -6.31 -27.91 0.20
CA ASP A 116 -5.81 -29.24 -0.22
C ASP A 116 -6.17 -30.33 0.77
#